data_b71181263980390df2282a9117ebfcdd
#
_entry.id   b71181263980390df2282a9117ebfcdd
#
_cell.length_a   1.000
_cell.length_b   1.000
_cell.length_c   1.000
_cell.angle_alpha   90.00
_cell.angle_beta   90.00
_cell.angle_gamma   90.00
#
_symmetry.space_group_name_H-M   'P 1'
#
loop_
_entity.id
_entity.type
_entity.pdbx_description
1 polymer ?
#
loop_
_entity_poly.entity_id
_entity_poly.type
_entity_poly.pdbx_seq_one_letter_code
_entity_poly.pdbx_strand_id
1 'polypeptide(L)'
;MDIVIRATVAFFFIFLLTRITGRRNLNALEPFDLILIVMLGDLVQQGVTQSDYSVTGLVLAAGTVGVLSFLIAWTSYHFRKLRPALEGEPIVVIQGGDLIESNLRRQRITREELAAQARLQQIASLKDVEWGIVEKGGQISFIPKAGKGK
;
A
#
# COMPACT_ATOMS: atom_id res chain seq x y z
N MET A 1 -0.78 21.24 -23.62
CA MET A 1 -0.21 20.90 -22.30
C MET A 1 0.71 19.72 -22.49
N ASP A 2 1.92 19.82 -22.03
CA ASP A 2 2.96 18.86 -22.35
C ASP A 2 2.72 17.51 -21.63
N ILE A 3 2.98 16.39 -22.28
CA ILE A 3 2.80 15.02 -21.71
C ILE A 3 3.51 14.89 -20.36
N VAL A 4 4.70 15.49 -20.22
CA VAL A 4 5.47 15.48 -18.97
C VAL A 4 4.69 16.11 -17.81
N ILE A 5 4.06 17.27 -18.04
CA ILE A 5 3.27 17.96 -17.01
C ILE A 5 2.07 17.11 -16.60
N ARG A 6 1.36 16.52 -17.56
CA ARG A 6 0.20 15.65 -17.32
C ARG A 6 0.59 14.38 -16.58
N ALA A 7 1.69 13.72 -16.99
CA ALA A 7 2.21 12.55 -16.30
C ALA A 7 2.61 12.89 -14.86
N THR A 8 3.21 14.07 -14.64
CA THR A 8 3.56 14.53 -13.28
C THR A 8 2.30 14.75 -12.43
N VAL A 9 1.28 15.43 -12.96
CA VAL A 9 0.01 15.63 -12.24
C VAL A 9 -0.67 14.30 -11.93
N ALA A 10 -0.77 13.39 -12.91
CA ALA A 10 -1.35 12.07 -12.73
C ALA A 10 -0.58 11.25 -11.66
N PHE A 11 0.75 11.30 -11.67
CA PHE A 11 1.59 10.64 -10.69
C PHE A 11 1.28 11.11 -9.26
N PHE A 12 1.30 12.42 -9.02
CA PHE A 12 0.99 12.96 -7.68
C PHE A 12 -0.45 12.72 -7.27
N PHE A 13 -1.39 12.74 -8.21
CA PHE A 13 -2.78 12.40 -7.95
C PHE A 13 -2.93 10.95 -7.50
N ILE A 14 -2.34 9.99 -8.21
CA ILE A 14 -2.36 8.57 -7.82
C ILE A 14 -1.63 8.36 -6.50
N PHE A 15 -0.47 8.99 -6.31
CA PHE A 15 0.28 8.92 -5.06
C PHE A 15 -0.56 9.41 -3.86
N LEU A 16 -1.25 10.55 -4.02
CA LEU A 16 -2.15 11.08 -3.00
C LEU A 16 -3.35 10.16 -2.76
N LEU A 17 -3.94 9.64 -3.83
CA LEU A 17 -5.09 8.75 -3.77
C LEU A 17 -4.74 7.45 -3.02
N THR A 18 -3.62 6.82 -3.33
CA THR A 18 -3.14 5.63 -2.61
C THR A 18 -2.83 5.95 -1.14
N ARG A 19 -2.37 7.16 -0.87
CA ARG A 19 -2.08 7.61 0.49
C ARG A 19 -3.35 7.81 1.34
N ILE A 20 -4.42 8.37 0.75
CA ILE A 20 -5.70 8.61 1.41
C ILE A 20 -6.49 7.30 1.60
N THR A 21 -6.44 6.41 0.61
CA THR A 21 -7.16 5.13 0.64
C THR A 21 -6.64 4.19 1.74
N GLY A 22 -5.39 4.40 2.17
CA GLY A 22 -4.76 3.59 3.21
C GLY A 22 -4.04 2.36 2.67
N ARG A 23 -3.59 1.51 3.59
CA ARG A 23 -2.79 0.31 3.28
C ARG A 23 -3.71 -0.88 3.01
N ARG A 24 -4.29 -0.94 1.83
CA ARG A 24 -5.03 -2.14 1.43
C ARG A 24 -4.03 -3.24 1.09
N ASN A 25 -4.27 -4.43 1.61
CA ASN A 25 -3.39 -5.57 1.39
C ASN A 25 -3.47 -6.02 -0.08
N LEU A 26 -2.43 -5.73 -0.87
CA LEU A 26 -2.37 -6.09 -2.29
C LEU A 26 -2.38 -7.60 -2.55
N ASN A 27 -2.11 -8.42 -1.52
CA ASN A 27 -2.15 -9.87 -1.63
C ASN A 27 -3.57 -10.46 -1.50
N ALA A 28 -4.55 -9.61 -1.15
CA ALA A 28 -5.97 -9.99 -1.02
C ALA A 28 -6.84 -9.13 -1.94
N LEU A 29 -6.38 -8.91 -3.19
CA LEU A 29 -7.17 -8.21 -4.20
C LEU A 29 -8.39 -9.05 -4.56
N GLU A 30 -9.57 -8.47 -4.40
CA GLU A 30 -10.80 -9.04 -4.89
C GLU A 30 -10.92 -8.85 -6.42
N PRO A 31 -11.68 -9.70 -7.13
CA PRO A 31 -11.89 -9.53 -8.58
C PRO A 31 -12.35 -8.11 -8.97
N PHE A 32 -13.14 -7.48 -8.11
CA PHE A 32 -13.58 -6.10 -8.30
C PHE A 32 -12.43 -5.09 -8.26
N ASP A 33 -11.45 -5.29 -7.37
CA ASP A 33 -10.27 -4.41 -7.27
C ASP A 33 -9.42 -4.47 -8.55
N LEU A 34 -9.29 -5.67 -9.16
CA LEU A 34 -8.58 -5.83 -10.42
C LEU A 34 -9.25 -5.06 -11.55
N ILE A 35 -10.58 -5.11 -11.64
CA ILE A 35 -11.34 -4.34 -12.62
C ILE A 35 -11.12 -2.85 -12.42
N LEU A 36 -11.18 -2.37 -11.17
CA LEU A 36 -10.93 -0.95 -10.86
C LEU A 36 -9.51 -0.51 -11.23
N ILE A 37 -8.49 -1.35 -10.99
CA ILE A 37 -7.10 -1.03 -11.34
C ILE A 37 -6.95 -0.89 -12.86
N VAL A 38 -7.55 -1.82 -13.64
CA VAL A 38 -7.51 -1.76 -15.11
C VAL A 38 -8.22 -0.51 -15.63
N MET A 39 -9.43 -0.23 -15.15
CA MET A 39 -10.18 0.98 -15.53
C MET A 39 -9.43 2.27 -15.18
N LEU A 40 -8.85 2.32 -13.96
CA LEU A 40 -8.07 3.47 -13.53
C LEU A 40 -6.83 3.66 -14.40
N GLY A 41 -6.15 2.57 -14.77
CA GLY A 41 -5.01 2.60 -15.67
C GLY A 41 -5.35 3.19 -17.04
N ASP A 42 -6.48 2.78 -17.61
CA ASP A 42 -6.96 3.30 -18.90
C ASP A 42 -7.34 4.78 -18.82
N LEU A 43 -8.07 5.20 -17.78
CA LEU A 43 -8.42 6.60 -17.56
C LEU A 43 -7.19 7.50 -17.39
N VAL A 44 -6.19 7.02 -16.63
CA VAL A 44 -4.93 7.73 -16.42
C VAL A 44 -4.16 7.84 -17.73
N GLN A 45 -4.07 6.76 -18.49
CA GLN A 45 -3.42 6.75 -19.80
C GLN A 45 -4.06 7.78 -20.75
N GLN A 46 -5.40 7.79 -20.86
CA GLN A 46 -6.11 8.76 -21.70
C GLN A 46 -5.88 10.21 -21.23
N GLY A 47 -5.82 10.45 -19.93
CA GLY A 47 -5.54 11.77 -19.37
C GLY A 47 -4.12 12.26 -19.62
N VAL A 48 -3.14 11.33 -19.61
CA VAL A 48 -1.72 11.65 -19.78
C VAL A 48 -1.37 11.84 -21.28
N THR A 49 -1.68 10.85 -22.11
CA THR A 49 -1.26 10.83 -23.51
C THR A 49 -2.28 11.43 -24.45
N GLN A 50 -3.55 11.53 -24.02
CA GLN A 50 -4.68 11.92 -24.88
C GLN A 50 -4.75 11.05 -26.14
N SER A 51 -4.60 11.65 -27.32
CA SER A 51 -4.59 10.95 -28.61
C SER A 51 -3.17 10.67 -29.13
N ASP A 52 -2.14 10.89 -28.31
CA ASP A 52 -0.76 10.61 -28.71
C ASP A 52 -0.40 9.15 -28.38
N TYR A 53 -0.49 8.31 -29.40
CA TYR A 53 -0.10 6.88 -29.35
C TYR A 53 1.32 6.67 -29.89
N SER A 54 2.14 7.73 -29.96
CA SER A 54 3.52 7.61 -30.45
C SER A 54 4.44 6.95 -29.42
N VAL A 55 5.51 6.33 -29.90
CA VAL A 55 6.57 5.79 -29.05
C VAL A 55 7.20 6.92 -28.21
N THR A 56 7.30 8.11 -28.76
CA THR A 56 7.79 9.30 -28.04
C THR A 56 6.89 9.64 -26.85
N GLY A 57 5.57 9.65 -27.04
CA GLY A 57 4.59 9.85 -25.98
C GLY A 57 4.71 8.82 -24.87
N LEU A 58 4.85 7.54 -25.23
CA LEU A 58 5.08 6.45 -24.29
C LEU A 58 6.35 6.67 -23.47
N VAL A 59 7.48 6.96 -24.13
CA VAL A 59 8.78 7.15 -23.45
C VAL A 59 8.74 8.36 -22.51
N LEU A 60 8.11 9.47 -22.92
CA LEU A 60 7.96 10.65 -22.07
C LEU A 60 7.09 10.36 -20.84
N ALA A 61 5.94 9.72 -21.02
CA ALA A 61 5.03 9.40 -19.93
C ALA A 61 5.67 8.40 -18.95
N ALA A 62 6.16 7.25 -19.44
CA ALA A 62 6.79 6.22 -18.62
C ALA A 62 8.09 6.71 -17.97
N GLY A 63 8.92 7.46 -18.70
CA GLY A 63 10.13 8.08 -18.20
C GLY A 63 9.86 9.06 -17.06
N THR A 64 8.85 9.90 -17.20
CA THR A 64 8.43 10.84 -16.14
C THR A 64 8.02 10.09 -14.86
N VAL A 65 7.16 9.08 -14.98
CA VAL A 65 6.73 8.25 -13.84
C VAL A 65 7.93 7.55 -13.21
N GLY A 66 8.84 7.00 -14.00
CA GLY A 66 10.05 6.33 -13.53
C GLY A 66 10.97 7.29 -12.75
N VAL A 67 11.23 8.47 -13.28
CA VAL A 67 12.06 9.49 -12.60
C VAL A 67 11.40 9.95 -11.29
N LEU A 68 10.11 10.23 -11.28
CA LEU A 68 9.39 10.63 -10.07
C LEU A 68 9.39 9.52 -9.01
N SER A 69 9.20 8.27 -9.41
CA SER A 69 9.29 7.11 -8.51
C SER A 69 10.68 6.99 -7.88
N PHE A 70 11.73 7.14 -8.71
CA PHE A 70 13.12 7.14 -8.25
C PHE A 70 13.38 8.29 -7.26
N LEU A 71 12.91 9.51 -7.57
CA LEU A 71 13.07 10.67 -6.69
C LEU A 71 12.38 10.48 -5.35
N ILE A 72 11.17 9.90 -5.32
CA ILE A 72 10.48 9.57 -4.06
C ILE A 72 11.28 8.53 -3.26
N ALA A 73 11.75 7.47 -3.89
CA ALA A 73 12.54 6.44 -3.23
C ALA A 73 13.87 7.01 -2.69
N TRP A 74 14.55 7.83 -3.49
CA TRP A 74 15.79 8.51 -3.08
C TRP A 74 15.56 9.48 -1.91
N THR A 75 14.48 10.27 -1.97
CA THR A 75 14.09 11.20 -0.90
C THR A 75 13.76 10.46 0.38
N SER A 76 13.01 9.36 0.28
CA SER A 76 12.67 8.48 1.41
C SER A 76 13.92 7.87 2.07
N TYR A 77 14.92 7.51 1.26
CA TYR A 77 16.19 7.00 1.75
C TYR A 77 17.02 8.08 2.49
N HIS A 78 17.16 9.26 1.90
CA HIS A 78 18.00 10.35 2.43
C HIS A 78 17.37 11.08 3.63
N PHE A 79 16.05 11.30 3.58
CA PHE A 79 15.31 12.05 4.60
C PHE A 79 14.46 11.14 5.47
N ARG A 80 15.06 10.54 6.50
CA ARG A 80 14.39 9.63 7.44
C ARG A 80 13.09 10.19 8.04
N LYS A 81 13.01 11.51 8.25
CA LYS A 81 11.82 12.18 8.79
C LYS A 81 10.61 12.16 7.84
N LEU A 82 10.86 12.10 6.53
CA LEU A 82 9.79 12.04 5.50
C LEU A 82 9.35 10.61 5.21
N ARG A 83 10.14 9.60 5.61
CA ARG A 83 9.88 8.19 5.35
C ARG A 83 8.51 7.72 5.84
N PRO A 84 8.05 8.05 7.08
CA PRO A 84 6.70 7.67 7.53
C PRO A 84 5.60 8.26 6.66
N ALA A 85 5.82 9.49 6.18
CA ALA A 85 4.88 10.16 5.29
C ALA A 85 4.87 9.56 3.87
N LEU A 86 5.99 9.13 3.33
CA LEU A 86 6.12 8.59 1.97
C LEU A 86 5.81 7.09 1.88
N GLU A 87 6.39 6.29 2.76
CA GLU A 87 6.29 4.82 2.73
C GLU A 87 5.34 4.24 3.79
N GLY A 88 5.09 4.99 4.87
CA GLY A 88 4.40 4.51 6.06
C GLY A 88 5.33 3.79 7.05
N GLU A 89 4.81 3.42 8.22
CA GLU A 89 5.51 2.70 9.27
C GLU A 89 4.75 1.44 9.66
N PRO A 90 5.44 0.35 10.07
CA PRO A 90 4.77 -0.80 10.68
C PRO A 90 4.01 -0.36 11.93
N ILE A 91 2.82 -0.91 12.15
CA ILE A 91 1.98 -0.55 13.31
C ILE A 91 1.59 -1.81 14.04
N VAL A 92 1.89 -1.84 15.34
CA VAL A 92 1.51 -2.95 16.22
C VAL A 92 0.01 -2.90 16.48
N VAL A 93 -0.70 -3.99 16.22
CA VAL A 93 -2.15 -4.14 16.44
C VAL A 93 -2.49 -5.22 17.47
N ILE A 94 -1.53 -6.13 17.76
CA ILE A 94 -1.61 -7.10 18.85
C ILE A 94 -0.34 -7.02 19.67
N GLN A 95 -0.46 -7.03 20.98
CA GLN A 95 0.66 -7.13 21.92
C GLN A 95 0.28 -8.07 23.07
N GLY A 96 1.06 -9.12 23.27
CA GLY A 96 0.85 -10.07 24.36
C GLY A 96 -0.50 -10.83 24.28
N GLY A 97 -1.13 -10.90 23.11
CA GLY A 97 -2.46 -11.49 22.90
C GLY A 97 -3.62 -10.50 23.00
N ASP A 98 -3.35 -9.26 23.38
CA ASP A 98 -4.35 -8.20 23.49
C ASP A 98 -4.39 -7.34 22.24
N LEU A 99 -5.60 -6.95 21.83
CA LEU A 99 -5.83 -6.11 20.66
C LEU A 99 -5.65 -4.63 21.01
N ILE A 100 -4.86 -3.91 20.21
CA ILE A 100 -4.72 -2.46 20.32
C ILE A 100 -5.79 -1.80 19.44
N GLU A 101 -6.99 -1.61 20.00
CA GLU A 101 -8.18 -1.12 19.30
C GLU A 101 -7.96 0.22 18.58
N SER A 102 -7.20 1.15 19.19
CA SER A 102 -6.89 2.46 18.60
C SER A 102 -6.14 2.31 17.28
N ASN A 103 -5.20 1.35 17.21
CA ASN A 103 -4.40 1.08 16.03
C ASN A 103 -5.21 0.33 14.97
N LEU A 104 -6.07 -0.61 15.36
CA LEU A 104 -7.00 -1.29 14.44
C LEU A 104 -7.93 -0.28 13.75
N ARG A 105 -8.55 0.62 14.52
CA ARG A 105 -9.40 1.69 13.96
C ARG A 105 -8.62 2.62 13.02
N ARG A 106 -7.41 2.99 13.39
CA ARG A 106 -6.54 3.85 12.55
C ARG A 106 -6.20 3.18 11.23
N GLN A 107 -6.03 1.85 11.22
CA GLN A 107 -5.75 1.06 10.03
C GLN A 107 -7.02 0.60 9.31
N ARG A 108 -8.21 0.85 9.86
CA ARG A 108 -9.51 0.41 9.32
C ARG A 108 -9.59 -1.11 9.17
N ILE A 109 -8.98 -1.85 10.10
CA ILE A 109 -8.98 -3.31 10.14
C ILE A 109 -10.00 -3.76 11.17
N THR A 110 -10.90 -4.65 10.80
CA THR A 110 -11.87 -5.26 11.70
C THR A 110 -11.24 -6.43 12.46
N ARG A 111 -11.83 -6.80 13.59
CA ARG A 111 -11.39 -7.99 14.36
C ARG A 111 -11.54 -9.26 13.56
N GLU A 112 -12.62 -9.37 12.76
CA GLU A 112 -12.92 -10.50 11.89
C GLU A 112 -11.86 -10.65 10.80
N GLU A 113 -11.45 -9.55 10.19
CA GLU A 113 -10.40 -9.51 9.17
C GLU A 113 -9.05 -9.91 9.77
N LEU A 114 -8.71 -9.40 10.96
CA LEU A 114 -7.49 -9.77 11.68
C LEU A 114 -7.47 -11.27 12.01
N ALA A 115 -8.60 -11.82 12.47
CA ALA A 115 -8.73 -13.24 12.75
C ALA A 115 -8.65 -14.10 11.47
N ALA A 116 -9.19 -13.62 10.35
CA ALA A 116 -9.07 -14.28 9.07
C ALA A 116 -7.61 -14.36 8.61
N GLN A 117 -6.86 -13.26 8.73
CA GLN A 117 -5.43 -13.23 8.40
C GLN A 117 -4.59 -14.15 9.32
N ALA A 118 -4.94 -14.22 10.60
CA ALA A 118 -4.28 -15.16 11.53
C ALA A 118 -4.52 -16.63 11.12
N ARG A 119 -5.73 -16.99 10.72
CA ARG A 119 -6.03 -18.36 10.23
C ARG A 119 -5.26 -18.70 8.95
N LEU A 120 -5.09 -17.77 8.03
CA LEU A 120 -4.26 -17.97 6.84
C LEU A 120 -2.81 -18.29 7.18
N GLN A 121 -2.31 -17.79 8.32
CA GLN A 121 -0.98 -18.08 8.85
C GLN A 121 -0.99 -19.21 9.89
N GLN A 122 -2.06 -20.06 9.90
CA GLN A 122 -2.21 -21.24 10.76
C GLN A 122 -2.24 -20.91 12.27
N ILE A 123 -2.64 -19.71 12.65
CA ILE A 123 -2.81 -19.28 14.03
C ILE A 123 -4.28 -19.43 14.40
N ALA A 124 -4.58 -20.35 15.33
CA ALA A 124 -5.95 -20.67 15.75
C ALA A 124 -6.57 -19.58 16.63
N SER A 125 -5.77 -18.92 17.48
CA SER A 125 -6.25 -17.91 18.42
C SER A 125 -5.35 -16.68 18.44
N LEU A 126 -5.95 -15.49 18.39
CA LEU A 126 -5.22 -14.23 18.53
C LEU A 126 -4.55 -14.07 19.90
N LYS A 127 -5.04 -14.80 20.93
CA LYS A 127 -4.44 -14.84 22.28
C LYS A 127 -3.06 -15.51 22.31
N ASP A 128 -2.77 -16.35 21.30
CA ASP A 128 -1.48 -17.04 21.18
C ASP A 128 -0.43 -16.21 20.44
N VAL A 129 -0.80 -15.00 20.00
CA VAL A 129 0.07 -14.06 19.30
C VAL A 129 0.77 -13.16 20.32
N GLU A 130 2.10 -13.09 20.26
CA GLU A 130 2.88 -12.12 21.03
C GLU A 130 2.84 -10.74 20.37
N TRP A 131 3.10 -10.70 19.06
CA TRP A 131 3.06 -9.46 18.28
C TRP A 131 2.27 -9.67 16.99
N GLY A 132 1.29 -8.82 16.76
CA GLY A 132 0.62 -8.66 15.47
C GLY A 132 0.96 -7.29 14.90
N ILE A 133 1.58 -7.24 13.72
CA ILE A 133 2.13 -6.03 13.13
C ILE A 133 1.56 -5.85 11.73
N VAL A 134 0.92 -4.71 11.48
CA VAL A 134 0.55 -4.29 10.12
C VAL A 134 1.79 -3.70 9.47
N GLU A 135 2.32 -4.41 8.49
CA GLU A 135 3.52 -4.02 7.73
C GLU A 135 3.25 -2.83 6.79
N LYS A 136 4.30 -2.25 6.23
CA LYS A 136 4.21 -1.12 5.29
C LYS A 136 3.34 -1.43 4.07
N GLY A 137 3.38 -2.68 3.58
CA GLY A 137 2.60 -3.15 2.44
C GLY A 137 1.15 -3.55 2.76
N GLY A 138 0.69 -3.36 4.03
CA GLY A 138 -0.65 -3.73 4.47
C GLY A 138 -0.80 -5.19 4.89
N GLN A 139 0.20 -6.03 4.71
CA GLN A 139 0.21 -7.40 5.24
C GLN A 139 0.27 -7.36 6.76
N ILE A 140 -0.29 -8.39 7.40
CA ILE A 140 -0.22 -8.54 8.86
C ILE A 140 0.74 -9.69 9.17
N SER A 141 1.82 -9.37 9.86
CA SER A 141 2.78 -10.34 10.40
C SER A 141 2.37 -10.72 11.81
N PHE A 142 2.36 -12.02 12.11
CA PHE A 142 2.07 -12.53 13.44
C PHE A 142 3.28 -13.27 14.00
N ILE A 143 3.70 -12.89 15.20
CA ILE A 143 4.74 -13.55 15.95
C ILE A 143 4.08 -14.28 17.11
N PRO A 144 4.07 -15.63 17.14
CA PRO A 144 3.45 -16.39 18.22
C PRO A 144 4.21 -16.25 19.54
N LYS A 145 3.52 -16.46 20.65
CA LYS A 145 4.13 -16.54 21.99
C LYS A 145 5.12 -17.70 22.07
N ALA A 146 6.22 -17.49 22.77
CA ALA A 146 7.22 -18.53 23.00
C ALA A 146 6.56 -19.80 23.59
N GLY A 147 6.76 -20.96 22.95
CA GLY A 147 6.22 -22.27 23.38
C GLY A 147 4.92 -22.72 22.71
N LYS A 148 4.31 -21.91 21.81
CA LYS A 148 3.07 -22.26 21.08
C LYS A 148 3.23 -22.32 19.56
N GLY A 149 4.45 -22.19 19.06
CA GLY A 149 4.79 -22.31 17.64
C GLY A 149 5.30 -23.71 17.32
N LYS A 150 4.39 -24.64 17.05
CA LYS A 150 4.64 -25.87 16.27
C LYS A 150 3.36 -26.29 15.61
#